data_a516bb14324085c0314e887c6146542a
#
_entry.id   a516bb14324085c0314e887c6146542a
#
_cell.length_a   1.000
_cell.length_b   1.000
_cell.length_c   1.000
_cell.angle_alpha   90.00
_cell.angle_beta   90.00
_cell.angle_gamma   90.00
#
_symmetry.space_group_name_H-M   'P 1'
#
loop_
_entity.id
_entity.type
_entity.pdbx_description
1 polymer ?
#
loop_
_entity_poly.entity_id
_entity_poly.type
_entity_poly.pdbx_seq_one_letter_code
_entity_poly.pdbx_strand_id
1 'polypeptide(L)'
;MEFRPCIDIHNGKVKQIVGGSLKDAGDQAAENFVAEQDAAYFAKLYQKEGIKGGHIILLNPASSEYYKATREQAEHALRAYPGGLQIGGGVTAENAKEFLDAGASHVIVTSYVFRDGKINYDNLKRLKAAV
;
A
#
# COMPACT_ATOMS: atom_id res chain seq x y z
N MET A 1 -6.36 22.46 -5.70
CA MET A 1 -6.67 21.02 -5.79
C MET A 1 -5.37 20.28 -5.98
N GLU A 2 -5.16 19.21 -5.21
CA GLU A 2 -3.99 18.35 -5.37
C GLU A 2 -4.41 16.98 -5.90
N PHE A 3 -3.71 16.50 -6.91
CA PHE A 3 -3.91 15.16 -7.44
C PHE A 3 -3.01 14.18 -6.70
N ARG A 4 -3.61 13.18 -6.04
CA ARG A 4 -2.89 12.14 -5.30
C ARG A 4 -3.32 10.77 -5.82
N PRO A 5 -2.57 10.20 -6.76
CA PRO A 5 -2.93 8.92 -7.37
C PRO A 5 -2.80 7.75 -6.41
N CYS A 6 -3.53 6.68 -6.70
CA CYS A 6 -3.44 5.41 -5.98
C CYS A 6 -2.76 4.36 -6.85
N ILE A 7 -1.85 3.59 -6.26
CA ILE A 7 -1.28 2.39 -6.85
C ILE A 7 -1.80 1.20 -6.04
N ASP A 8 -2.80 0.52 -6.57
CA ASP A 8 -3.37 -0.67 -5.93
C ASP A 8 -2.59 -1.91 -6.37
N ILE A 9 -2.08 -2.68 -5.42
CA ILE A 9 -1.30 -3.88 -5.69
C ILE A 9 -2.03 -5.10 -5.14
N HIS A 10 -2.33 -6.03 -6.03
CA HIS A 10 -3.01 -7.29 -5.71
C HIS A 10 -2.36 -8.44 -6.45
N ASN A 11 -2.05 -9.52 -5.74
CA ASN A 11 -1.38 -10.71 -6.27
C ASN A 11 -0.09 -10.37 -7.05
N GLY A 12 0.68 -9.42 -6.53
CA GLY A 12 1.94 -8.97 -7.11
C GLY A 12 1.83 -8.11 -8.38
N LYS A 13 0.62 -7.63 -8.70
CA LYS A 13 0.37 -6.80 -9.89
C LYS A 13 -0.34 -5.51 -9.54
N VAL A 14 -0.10 -4.47 -10.32
CA VAL A 14 -0.82 -3.20 -10.20
C VAL A 14 -2.16 -3.36 -10.92
N LYS A 15 -3.26 -3.09 -10.20
CA LYS A 15 -4.62 -3.33 -10.69
C LYS A 15 -5.55 -2.19 -10.33
N GLN A 16 -6.67 -2.11 -11.04
CA GLN A 16 -7.85 -1.40 -10.60
C GLN A 16 -8.94 -2.43 -10.27
N ILE A 17 -9.35 -2.49 -8.99
CA ILE A 17 -10.25 -3.51 -8.48
C ILE A 17 -11.67 -2.96 -8.36
N VAL A 18 -12.66 -3.79 -8.73
CA VAL A 18 -14.08 -3.51 -8.45
C VAL A 18 -14.31 -3.77 -6.96
N GLY A 19 -14.80 -2.75 -6.23
CA GLY A 19 -15.00 -2.84 -4.79
C GLY A 19 -15.87 -4.03 -4.38
N GLY A 20 -15.47 -4.72 -3.32
CA GLY A 20 -16.19 -5.89 -2.79
C GLY A 20 -15.91 -7.20 -3.52
N SER A 21 -15.14 -7.20 -4.58
CA SER A 21 -14.84 -8.41 -5.37
C SER A 21 -13.46 -9.01 -5.07
N LEU A 22 -12.72 -8.47 -4.10
CA LEU A 22 -11.34 -8.85 -3.84
C LEU A 22 -11.22 -10.29 -3.35
N LYS A 23 -10.51 -11.13 -4.10
CA LYS A 23 -10.17 -12.52 -3.79
C LYS A 23 -8.75 -12.81 -4.23
N ASP A 24 -8.00 -13.53 -3.40
CA ASP A 24 -6.62 -13.89 -3.71
C ASP A 24 -6.52 -15.18 -4.52
N ALA A 25 -7.26 -16.21 -4.11
CA ALA A 25 -7.19 -17.53 -4.72
C ALA A 25 -7.64 -17.50 -6.18
N GLY A 26 -6.80 -18.02 -7.07
CA GLY A 26 -7.10 -18.09 -8.50
C GLY A 26 -7.15 -16.74 -9.19
N ASP A 27 -6.71 -15.66 -8.51
CA ASP A 27 -6.73 -14.29 -9.06
C ASP A 27 -8.13 -13.87 -9.56
N GLN A 28 -9.14 -14.11 -8.71
CA GLN A 28 -10.56 -14.02 -9.09
C GLN A 28 -11.21 -12.66 -8.81
N ALA A 29 -10.45 -11.64 -8.39
CA ALA A 29 -10.99 -10.30 -8.22
C ALA A 29 -11.56 -9.76 -9.54
N ALA A 30 -12.73 -9.13 -9.49
CA ALA A 30 -13.25 -8.42 -10.65
C ALA A 30 -12.39 -7.16 -10.87
N GLU A 31 -11.78 -7.05 -12.02
CA GLU A 31 -10.79 -6.04 -12.33
C GLU A 31 -11.25 -5.16 -13.49
N ASN A 32 -11.12 -3.83 -13.33
CA ASN A 32 -11.28 -2.90 -14.45
C ASN A 32 -9.99 -2.84 -15.28
N PHE A 33 -8.84 -3.06 -14.65
CA PHE A 33 -7.55 -2.88 -15.29
C PHE A 33 -6.46 -3.66 -14.53
N VAL A 34 -5.61 -4.34 -15.30
CA VAL A 34 -4.37 -4.95 -14.79
C VAL A 34 -3.23 -4.35 -15.59
N ALA A 35 -2.31 -3.66 -14.93
CA ALA A 35 -1.17 -3.04 -15.58
C ALA A 35 -0.12 -4.08 -15.98
N GLU A 36 0.47 -3.92 -17.16
CA GLU A 36 1.65 -4.68 -17.57
C GLU A 36 2.90 -4.19 -16.87
N GLN A 37 2.94 -2.88 -16.56
CA GLN A 37 4.06 -2.26 -15.85
C GLN A 37 3.99 -2.54 -14.36
N ASP A 38 5.13 -2.53 -13.70
CA ASP A 38 5.24 -2.71 -12.27
C ASP A 38 4.94 -1.41 -11.49
N ALA A 39 4.88 -1.51 -10.15
CA ALA A 39 4.61 -0.36 -9.30
C ALA A 39 5.74 0.69 -9.37
N ALA A 40 6.98 0.27 -9.55
CA ALA A 40 8.11 1.18 -9.67
C ALA A 40 8.01 2.05 -10.93
N TYR A 41 7.46 1.53 -12.01
CA TYR A 41 7.20 2.30 -13.22
C TYR A 41 6.27 3.49 -12.94
N PHE A 42 5.17 3.25 -12.23
CA PHE A 42 4.23 4.31 -11.88
C PHE A 42 4.83 5.30 -10.88
N ALA A 43 5.63 4.82 -9.94
CA ALA A 43 6.34 5.70 -9.00
C ALA A 43 7.29 6.65 -9.73
N LYS A 44 8.04 6.16 -10.69
CA LYS A 44 8.94 6.98 -11.51
C LYS A 44 8.19 7.98 -12.38
N LEU A 45 7.04 7.56 -12.93
CA LEU A 45 6.17 8.45 -13.70
C LEU A 45 5.70 9.63 -12.85
N TYR A 46 5.22 9.35 -11.63
CA TYR A 46 4.76 10.40 -10.71
C TYR A 46 5.90 11.30 -10.27
N GLN A 47 7.08 10.75 -10.03
CA GLN A 47 8.28 11.53 -9.73
C GLN A 47 8.63 12.48 -10.87
N LYS A 48 8.62 12.00 -12.09
CA LYS A 48 8.90 12.80 -13.30
C LYS A 48 7.91 13.95 -13.46
N GLU A 49 6.64 13.70 -13.19
CA GLU A 49 5.57 14.71 -13.30
C GLU A 49 5.46 15.61 -12.06
N GLY A 50 6.31 15.42 -11.06
CA GLY A 50 6.29 16.23 -9.83
C GLY A 50 5.08 15.97 -8.93
N ILE A 51 4.44 14.81 -9.04
CA ILE A 51 3.25 14.43 -8.26
C ILE A 51 3.70 13.77 -6.96
N LYS A 52 3.40 14.42 -5.83
CA LYS A 52 3.70 13.93 -4.48
C LYS A 52 2.44 13.57 -3.71
N GLY A 53 2.57 12.71 -2.71
CA GLY A 53 1.48 12.40 -1.79
C GLY A 53 0.50 11.36 -2.33
N GLY A 54 0.78 10.75 -3.47
CA GLY A 54 0.07 9.56 -3.91
C GLY A 54 0.25 8.42 -2.90
N HIS A 55 -0.53 7.36 -3.01
CA HIS A 55 -0.45 6.26 -2.06
C HIS A 55 -0.48 4.89 -2.73
N ILE A 56 0.23 3.97 -2.12
CA ILE A 56 0.26 2.55 -2.48
C ILE A 56 -0.62 1.82 -1.49
N ILE A 57 -1.51 0.96 -1.98
CA ILE A 57 -2.33 0.10 -1.13
C ILE A 57 -2.04 -1.36 -1.43
N LEU A 58 -1.64 -2.10 -0.39
CA LEU A 58 -1.44 -3.54 -0.43
C LEU A 58 -2.79 -4.22 -0.21
N LEU A 59 -3.30 -4.90 -1.22
CA LEU A 59 -4.63 -5.51 -1.19
C LEU A 59 -4.62 -6.99 -0.80
N ASN A 60 -3.43 -7.57 -0.54
CA ASN A 60 -3.33 -8.91 0.00
C ASN A 60 -3.11 -8.86 1.51
N PRO A 61 -3.84 -9.66 2.32
CA PRO A 61 -3.51 -9.79 3.75
C PRO A 61 -2.17 -10.51 3.94
N ALA A 62 -1.55 -10.31 5.10
CA ALA A 62 -0.25 -10.92 5.40
C ALA A 62 -0.28 -12.47 5.37
N SER A 63 -1.47 -13.07 5.54
CA SER A 63 -1.68 -14.51 5.46
C SER A 63 -1.77 -15.05 4.02
N SER A 64 -1.86 -14.19 3.02
CA SER A 64 -1.97 -14.59 1.62
C SER A 64 -0.63 -15.11 1.09
N GLU A 65 -0.68 -16.14 0.24
CA GLU A 65 0.48 -16.62 -0.51
C GLU A 65 1.05 -15.57 -1.46
N TYR A 66 0.26 -14.58 -1.85
CA TYR A 66 0.67 -13.49 -2.73
C TYR A 66 1.23 -12.27 -2.00
N TYR A 67 1.20 -12.26 -0.67
CA TYR A 67 1.60 -11.08 0.12
C TYR A 67 3.05 -10.67 -0.14
N LYS A 68 3.95 -11.64 -0.22
CA LYS A 68 5.37 -11.37 -0.46
C LYS A 68 5.58 -10.64 -1.79
N ALA A 69 4.98 -11.12 -2.87
CA ALA A 69 5.09 -10.49 -4.19
C ALA A 69 4.49 -9.08 -4.21
N THR A 70 3.34 -8.91 -3.56
CA THR A 70 2.68 -7.60 -3.43
C THR A 70 3.54 -6.62 -2.64
N ARG A 71 4.11 -7.06 -1.53
CA ARG A 71 5.00 -6.24 -0.71
C ARG A 71 6.28 -5.84 -1.45
N GLU A 72 6.89 -6.77 -2.18
CA GLU A 72 8.09 -6.49 -3.00
C GLU A 72 7.80 -5.41 -4.05
N GLN A 73 6.68 -5.47 -4.73
CA GLN A 73 6.23 -4.44 -5.66
C GLN A 73 6.16 -3.07 -4.99
N ALA A 74 5.53 -3.01 -3.81
CA ALA A 74 5.40 -1.77 -3.06
C ALA A 74 6.75 -1.21 -2.64
N GLU A 75 7.64 -2.05 -2.13
CA GLU A 75 8.97 -1.63 -1.71
C GLU A 75 9.81 -1.10 -2.87
N HIS A 76 9.72 -1.72 -4.05
CA HIS A 76 10.39 -1.22 -5.25
C HIS A 76 9.88 0.17 -5.63
N ALA A 77 8.57 0.40 -5.54
CA ALA A 77 7.99 1.71 -5.82
C ALA A 77 8.45 2.77 -4.81
N LEU A 78 8.47 2.43 -3.53
CA LEU A 78 8.93 3.36 -2.48
C LEU A 78 10.40 3.75 -2.68
N ARG A 79 11.25 2.79 -3.05
CA ARG A 79 12.66 3.07 -3.33
C ARG A 79 12.86 3.87 -4.62
N ALA A 80 11.98 3.68 -5.60
CA ALA A 80 12.05 4.42 -6.87
C ALA A 80 11.66 5.89 -6.70
N TYR A 81 10.83 6.22 -5.72
CA TYR A 81 10.41 7.60 -5.43
C TYR A 81 10.45 7.90 -3.92
N PRO A 82 11.66 7.99 -3.32
CA PRO A 82 11.78 8.22 -1.88
C PRO A 82 11.06 9.50 -1.43
N GLY A 83 10.23 9.37 -0.40
CA GLY A 83 9.49 10.50 0.18
C GLY A 83 8.31 10.99 -0.66
N GLY A 84 8.02 10.39 -1.80
CA GLY A 84 6.95 10.85 -2.69
C GLY A 84 5.62 10.14 -2.50
N LEU A 85 5.62 8.97 -1.89
CA LEU A 85 4.44 8.11 -1.79
C LEU A 85 4.15 7.70 -0.35
N GLN A 86 2.87 7.60 -0.03
CA GLN A 86 2.37 6.99 1.20
C GLN A 86 2.09 5.51 0.97
N ILE A 87 1.99 4.71 2.03
CA ILE A 87 1.67 3.29 1.91
C ILE A 87 0.66 2.86 2.97
N GLY A 88 -0.29 2.03 2.56
CA GLY A 88 -1.31 1.43 3.42
C GLY A 88 -1.63 0.00 3.01
N GLY A 89 -2.53 -0.61 3.77
CA GLY A 89 -2.90 -2.01 3.58
C GLY A 89 -2.17 -2.91 4.58
N GLY A 90 -2.79 -3.19 5.72
CA GLY A 90 -2.23 -4.07 6.74
C GLY A 90 -1.04 -3.50 7.49
N VAL A 91 -0.92 -2.18 7.59
CA VAL A 91 0.15 -1.54 8.35
C VAL A 91 -0.09 -1.70 9.86
N THR A 92 0.93 -2.13 10.56
CA THR A 92 0.95 -2.35 12.02
C THR A 92 2.18 -1.68 12.63
N ALA A 93 2.27 -1.68 13.98
CA ALA A 93 3.48 -1.16 14.66
C ALA A 93 4.73 -1.95 14.26
N GLU A 94 4.59 -3.23 13.95
CA GLU A 94 5.69 -4.12 13.61
C GLU A 94 6.30 -3.82 12.24
N ASN A 95 5.48 -3.45 11.24
CA ASN A 95 5.97 -3.22 9.87
C ASN A 95 6.05 -1.75 9.43
N ALA A 96 5.47 -0.83 10.20
CA ALA A 96 5.41 0.58 9.83
C ALA A 96 6.80 1.18 9.57
N LYS A 97 7.75 0.92 10.46
CA LYS A 97 9.10 1.44 10.31
C LYS A 97 9.80 0.90 9.07
N GLU A 98 9.58 -0.36 8.72
CA GLU A 98 10.18 -0.96 7.53
C GLU A 98 9.74 -0.25 6.25
N PHE A 99 8.47 0.11 6.15
CA PHE A 99 7.96 0.88 5.01
C PHE A 99 8.52 2.30 4.96
N LEU A 100 8.64 2.95 6.12
CA LEU A 100 9.25 4.28 6.18
C LEU A 100 10.73 4.22 5.78
N ASP A 101 11.47 3.22 6.25
CA ASP A 101 12.87 3.01 5.89
C ASP A 101 13.04 2.68 4.39
N ALA A 102 12.04 2.04 3.78
CA ALA A 102 12.04 1.76 2.34
C ALA A 102 11.78 3.00 1.49
N GLY A 103 11.30 4.09 2.06
CA GLY A 103 11.11 5.35 1.36
C GLY A 103 9.69 5.94 1.42
N ALA A 104 8.78 5.35 2.17
CA ALA A 104 7.45 5.93 2.34
C ALA A 104 7.52 7.28 3.06
N SER A 105 6.76 8.25 2.57
CA SER A 105 6.62 9.54 3.25
C SER A 105 5.78 9.41 4.53
N HIS A 106 4.76 8.59 4.47
CA HIS A 106 3.81 8.32 5.57
C HIS A 106 3.30 6.89 5.47
N VAL A 107 2.90 6.32 6.59
CA VAL A 107 2.11 5.09 6.62
C VAL A 107 0.64 5.43 6.87
N ILE A 108 -0.25 4.70 6.20
CA ILE A 108 -1.70 4.83 6.37
C ILE A 108 -2.16 3.63 7.17
N VAL A 109 -2.76 3.89 8.33
CA VAL A 109 -3.16 2.84 9.26
C VAL A 109 -4.66 2.94 9.52
N THR A 110 -5.38 1.86 9.33
CA THR A 110 -6.84 1.82 9.50
C THR A 110 -7.23 0.72 10.49
N SER A 111 -7.31 -0.53 10.06
CA SER A 111 -7.84 -1.63 10.88
C SER A 111 -7.01 -1.95 12.12
N TYR A 112 -5.74 -1.61 12.14
CA TYR A 112 -4.88 -1.82 13.31
C TYR A 112 -5.29 -0.95 14.51
N VAL A 113 -5.74 0.27 14.24
CA VAL A 113 -6.10 1.26 15.28
C VAL A 113 -7.61 1.51 15.37
N PHE A 114 -8.38 1.10 14.37
CA PHE A 114 -9.81 1.34 14.32
C PHE A 114 -10.54 0.06 13.94
N ARG A 115 -11.33 -0.49 14.86
CA ARG A 115 -12.05 -1.75 14.67
C ARG A 115 -13.41 -1.70 15.36
N ASP A 116 -14.44 -2.25 14.70
CA ASP A 116 -15.81 -2.34 15.22
C ASP A 116 -16.36 -0.99 15.70
N GLY A 117 -16.05 0.08 14.96
CA GLY A 117 -16.47 1.43 15.28
C GLY A 117 -15.77 2.07 16.46
N LYS A 118 -14.67 1.47 16.93
CA LYS A 118 -13.92 1.94 18.11
C LYS A 118 -12.43 2.08 17.82
N ILE A 119 -11.81 3.04 18.52
CA ILE A 119 -10.36 3.23 18.45
C ILE A 119 -9.69 2.29 19.45
N ASN A 120 -8.70 1.52 18.96
CA ASN A 120 -7.82 0.73 19.81
C ASN A 120 -6.65 1.61 20.27
N TYR A 121 -6.78 2.21 21.44
CA TYR A 121 -5.77 3.14 21.95
C TYR A 121 -4.44 2.47 22.29
N ASP A 122 -4.45 1.20 22.68
CA ASP A 122 -3.20 0.47 22.96
C ASP A 122 -2.39 0.27 21.68
N ASN A 123 -3.04 -0.12 20.58
CA ASN A 123 -2.40 -0.24 19.27
C ASN A 123 -1.93 1.13 18.75
N LEU A 124 -2.71 2.18 18.97
CA LEU A 124 -2.31 3.54 18.58
C LEU A 124 -1.04 3.98 19.32
N LYS A 125 -0.95 3.70 20.63
CA LYS A 125 0.26 3.99 21.41
C LYS A 125 1.47 3.19 20.93
N ARG A 126 1.28 1.91 20.63
CA ARG A 126 2.34 1.04 20.09
C ARG A 126 2.83 1.56 18.74
N LEU A 127 1.93 1.93 17.85
CA LEU A 127 2.27 2.50 16.55
C LEU A 127 3.06 3.81 16.73
N LYS A 128 2.57 4.71 17.56
CA LYS A 128 3.24 5.99 17.83
C LYS A 128 4.66 5.80 18.39
N ALA A 129 4.87 4.77 19.18
CA ALA A 129 6.20 4.46 19.71
C ALA A 129 7.14 3.86 18.66
N ALA A 130 6.59 3.23 17.62
CA ALA A 130 7.37 2.56 16.57
C ALA A 130 7.82 3.48 15.44
N VAL A 131 7.18 4.63 15.28
CA VAL A 131 7.44 5.55 14.18
C VAL A 131 7.89 6.94 14.61
#